data_11b90cc9c5b5d9f99b193fe77c5e8a10
#
_entry.id   11b90cc9c5b5d9f99b193fe77c5e8a10
#
_cell.length_a   1.000
_cell.length_b   1.000
_cell.length_c   1.000
_cell.angle_alpha   90.00
_cell.angle_beta   90.00
_cell.angle_gamma   90.00
#
_symmetry.space_group_name_H-M   'P 1'
#
loop_
_entity.id
_entity.type
_entity.pdbx_description
1 polymer ?
#
loop_
_entity_poly.entity_id
_entity_poly.type
_entity_poly.pdbx_seq_one_letter_code
_entity_poly.pdbx_strand_id
1 'polypeptide(L)'
;MVNLLEKIQRFLIRTDNKLNEPLPWKKMKIADLNELNLFLSEYPETNMLEVLSPDINGILRGKRIPTKEFESFFNEGVKSPGSVSLCNSRGEFSDDVDMGTFEGDPDNLMRPLANTIAPISWLKSDTAQILSSFVNLDGSPAMFDPRNVLIQALAPFYKLGLKAIVATELEFYLIEDSDQEAPKRRLANIPGTSLPQTGIQYAMPENLWDHDDFLEDIRRTCIEQNVPMTTVVSEFSQGQYEINLHHVDDPVVACDHAILLKRIVKGVARQHGMSACFMAKPFTGIAGCGLHVHFSAYDQDGINIFADSGSRETPAISAALRHAVGGLAVTMEEAMPIFAPNANSYRRLIPGSYAPLTPNWGYNHRDVSLRIPVSDLDNCRVEHRVAGADANPYLVMAVIAAGIHHGMTQECDPGKMIPEGHEIEDEVVTLPRLWSIALDK
;
A
#
# COMPACT_ATOMS: atom_id res chain seq x y z
N MET A 1 4.64 -13.62 -14.07
CA MET A 1 5.34 -12.52 -13.35
C MET A 1 6.17 -11.65 -14.28
N VAL A 2 7.04 -12.19 -15.15
CA VAL A 2 7.74 -11.40 -16.20
C VAL A 2 6.75 -10.59 -17.03
N ASN A 3 5.65 -11.21 -17.47
CA ASN A 3 4.56 -10.52 -18.18
C ASN A 3 3.96 -9.34 -17.39
N LEU A 4 3.94 -9.39 -16.05
CA LEU A 4 3.43 -8.31 -15.22
C LEU A 4 4.44 -7.14 -15.15
N LEU A 5 5.72 -7.42 -14.91
CA LEU A 5 6.78 -6.39 -14.91
C LEU A 5 6.93 -5.77 -16.29
N GLU A 6 6.91 -6.57 -17.36
CA GLU A 6 6.90 -6.06 -18.72
C GLU A 6 5.64 -5.26 -19.05
N LYS A 7 4.46 -5.67 -18.57
CA LYS A 7 3.23 -4.91 -18.73
C LYS A 7 3.28 -3.59 -17.93
N ILE A 8 3.78 -3.62 -16.69
CA ILE A 8 4.03 -2.39 -15.91
C ILE A 8 5.03 -1.51 -16.66
N GLN A 9 6.14 -2.04 -17.14
CA GLN A 9 7.11 -1.30 -17.94
C GLN A 9 6.50 -0.77 -19.24
N ARG A 10 5.73 -1.58 -19.99
CA ARG A 10 5.05 -1.14 -21.20
C ARG A 10 3.97 -0.09 -20.92
N PHE A 11 3.24 -0.22 -19.83
CA PHE A 11 2.26 0.78 -19.37
C PHE A 11 2.96 2.09 -19.01
N LEU A 12 4.09 2.02 -18.30
CA LEU A 12 4.91 3.17 -17.95
C LEU A 12 5.65 3.78 -19.16
N ILE A 13 6.09 2.94 -20.13
CA ILE A 13 6.84 3.36 -21.34
C ILE A 13 5.90 3.98 -22.38
N ARG A 14 4.63 3.62 -22.45
CA ARG A 14 3.65 4.30 -23.32
C ARG A 14 3.52 5.79 -23.01
N THR A 15 3.99 6.22 -21.84
CA THR A 15 3.89 7.61 -21.41
C THR A 15 5.08 8.50 -21.73
N ASP A 16 6.30 8.01 -22.04
CA ASP A 16 7.38 8.86 -22.59
C ASP A 16 8.68 8.12 -23.00
N ASN A 17 9.20 8.40 -24.20
CA ASN A 17 10.47 7.87 -24.73
C ASN A 17 11.73 8.66 -24.29
N LYS A 18 11.68 9.49 -23.23
CA LYS A 18 12.80 10.35 -22.78
C LYS A 18 13.10 10.22 -21.29
N LEU A 19 13.18 8.99 -20.77
CA LEU A 19 13.37 8.73 -19.34
C LEU A 19 14.84 8.78 -18.85
N ASN A 20 15.79 9.32 -19.62
CA ASN A 20 17.21 9.30 -19.28
C ASN A 20 17.74 10.53 -18.49
N GLU A 21 16.90 11.48 -18.09
CA GLU A 21 17.35 12.58 -17.21
C GLU A 21 16.85 12.37 -15.77
N PRO A 22 17.75 12.43 -14.77
CA PRO A 22 17.34 12.33 -13.37
C PRO A 22 16.45 13.52 -13.02
N LEU A 23 15.24 13.21 -12.50
CA LEU A 23 14.31 14.25 -12.02
C LEU A 23 14.94 15.05 -10.88
N PRO A 24 14.91 16.38 -10.93
CA PRO A 24 15.66 17.22 -9.99
C PRO A 24 15.21 17.10 -8.52
N TRP A 25 14.04 16.59 -8.23
CA TRP A 25 13.44 16.64 -6.89
C TRP A 25 13.25 15.32 -6.15
N LYS A 26 13.50 14.17 -6.76
CA LYS A 26 13.38 12.89 -6.01
C LYS A 26 14.47 11.88 -6.37
N LYS A 27 15.68 12.21 -5.99
CA LYS A 27 16.69 11.19 -5.73
C LYS A 27 16.24 10.40 -4.49
N MET A 28 16.35 9.06 -4.56
CA MET A 28 16.27 8.21 -3.37
C MET A 28 17.10 8.85 -2.24
N LYS A 29 16.45 9.18 -1.13
CA LYS A 29 17.15 9.73 0.02
C LYS A 29 17.79 8.57 0.78
N ILE A 30 19.10 8.48 0.71
CA ILE A 30 19.89 7.48 1.43
C ILE A 30 20.18 8.04 2.84
N ALA A 31 20.01 7.20 3.85
CA ALA A 31 20.39 7.50 5.23
C ALA A 31 21.92 7.62 5.33
N ASP A 32 22.39 8.54 6.14
CA ASP A 32 23.80 8.78 6.37
C ASP A 32 24.23 8.41 7.81
N LEU A 33 25.53 8.52 8.08
CA LEU A 33 26.08 8.24 9.41
C LEU A 33 25.59 9.20 10.49
N ASN A 34 25.14 10.42 10.15
CA ASN A 34 24.59 11.33 11.14
C ASN A 34 23.25 10.81 11.66
N GLU A 35 22.41 10.28 10.75
CA GLU A 35 21.15 9.67 11.11
C GLU A 35 21.36 8.43 12.00
N LEU A 36 22.32 7.57 11.64
CA LEU A 36 22.71 6.43 12.47
C LEU A 36 23.16 6.85 13.86
N ASN A 37 24.05 7.86 13.96
CA ASN A 37 24.58 8.33 15.22
C ASN A 37 23.49 8.97 16.12
N LEU A 38 22.56 9.72 15.51
CA LEU A 38 21.40 10.25 16.23
C LEU A 38 20.54 9.13 16.79
N PHE A 39 20.23 8.13 15.98
CA PHE A 39 19.47 6.96 16.40
C PHE A 39 20.18 6.21 17.55
N LEU A 40 21.47 5.93 17.42
CA LEU A 40 22.24 5.23 18.47
C LEU A 40 22.41 6.07 19.76
N SER A 41 22.33 7.39 19.67
CA SER A 41 22.34 8.25 20.89
C SER A 41 21.03 8.11 21.68
N GLU A 42 19.92 7.83 21.03
CA GLU A 42 18.61 7.62 21.62
C GLU A 42 18.42 6.15 22.06
N TYR A 43 18.94 5.21 21.26
CA TYR A 43 18.86 3.76 21.48
C TYR A 43 20.24 3.09 21.59
N PRO A 44 21.06 3.42 22.63
CA PRO A 44 22.45 3.01 22.72
C PRO A 44 22.68 1.49 22.88
N GLU A 45 21.66 0.77 23.36
CA GLU A 45 21.73 -0.70 23.55
C GLU A 45 21.50 -1.48 22.25
N THR A 46 21.17 -0.79 21.14
CA THR A 46 20.93 -1.45 19.85
C THR A 46 22.14 -2.25 19.38
N ASN A 47 21.99 -3.56 19.27
CA ASN A 47 23.07 -4.49 18.90
C ASN A 47 22.85 -5.20 17.56
N MET A 48 21.66 -5.15 17.01
CA MET A 48 21.27 -5.76 15.74
C MET A 48 20.42 -4.79 14.91
N LEU A 49 20.56 -4.83 13.59
CA LEU A 49 19.77 -4.05 12.64
C LEU A 49 19.18 -4.99 11.59
N GLU A 50 17.85 -4.98 11.43
CA GLU A 50 17.16 -5.62 10.32
C GLU A 50 17.12 -4.67 9.12
N VAL A 51 17.87 -5.02 8.08
CA VAL A 51 17.86 -4.32 6.78
C VAL A 51 16.78 -4.93 5.92
N LEU A 52 15.76 -4.14 5.56
CA LEU A 52 14.50 -4.63 4.99
C LEU A 52 14.21 -3.98 3.64
N SER A 53 13.84 -4.77 2.65
CA SER A 53 13.32 -4.30 1.35
C SER A 53 12.02 -5.02 1.00
N PRO A 54 11.00 -4.32 0.48
CA PRO A 54 9.77 -4.97 0.03
C PRO A 54 10.02 -5.75 -1.25
N ASP A 55 9.53 -7.00 -1.30
CA ASP A 55 9.45 -7.78 -2.53
C ASP A 55 8.25 -7.37 -3.38
N ILE A 56 8.07 -7.99 -4.55
CA ILE A 56 6.97 -7.70 -5.48
C ILE A 56 5.58 -7.92 -4.87
N ASN A 57 5.47 -8.75 -3.82
CA ASN A 57 4.21 -8.98 -3.10
C ASN A 57 4.02 -8.03 -1.91
N GLY A 58 4.95 -7.09 -1.68
CA GLY A 58 4.94 -6.22 -0.50
C GLY A 58 5.34 -6.96 0.80
N ILE A 59 6.03 -8.10 0.69
CA ILE A 59 6.60 -8.81 1.83
C ILE A 59 8.01 -8.28 2.06
N LEU A 60 8.32 -7.91 3.31
CA LEU A 60 9.66 -7.44 3.65
C LEU A 60 10.65 -8.61 3.69
N ARG A 61 11.68 -8.52 2.87
CA ARG A 61 12.83 -9.41 2.78
C ARG A 61 14.06 -8.70 3.30
N GLY A 62 15.05 -9.42 3.77
CA GLY A 62 16.27 -8.75 4.21
C GLY A 62 17.19 -9.59 5.06
N LYS A 63 18.08 -8.89 5.76
CA LYS A 63 19.15 -9.48 6.57
C LYS A 63 19.18 -8.81 7.94
N ARG A 64 19.67 -9.54 8.93
CA ARG A 64 20.01 -8.99 10.25
C ARG A 64 21.52 -8.85 10.32
N ILE A 65 22.01 -7.63 10.59
CA ILE A 65 23.44 -7.32 10.72
C ILE A 65 23.77 -6.88 12.15
N PRO A 66 24.97 -7.21 12.68
CA PRO A 66 25.42 -6.79 14.00
C PRO A 66 25.97 -5.35 13.98
N THR A 67 26.07 -4.69 15.13
CA THR A 67 26.51 -3.30 15.29
C THR A 67 27.81 -2.98 14.55
N LYS A 68 28.78 -3.91 14.54
CA LYS A 68 30.07 -3.74 13.85
C LYS A 68 29.94 -3.51 12.33
N GLU A 69 28.82 -3.88 11.72
CA GLU A 69 28.54 -3.71 10.28
C GLU A 69 27.72 -2.45 9.98
N PHE A 70 27.22 -1.73 10.99
CA PHE A 70 26.30 -0.60 10.78
C PHE A 70 26.96 0.51 9.95
N GLU A 71 28.16 0.93 10.32
CA GLU A 71 28.88 2.00 9.62
C GLU A 71 29.16 1.63 8.15
N SER A 72 29.62 0.39 7.88
CA SER A 72 29.84 -0.10 6.52
C SER A 72 28.54 -0.13 5.71
N PHE A 73 27.43 -0.58 6.32
CA PHE A 73 26.12 -0.62 5.66
C PHE A 73 25.63 0.80 5.27
N PHE A 74 25.76 1.79 6.15
CA PHE A 74 25.32 3.15 5.86
C PHE A 74 26.18 3.81 4.77
N ASN A 75 27.48 3.53 4.73
CA ASN A 75 28.38 4.04 3.70
C ASN A 75 28.25 3.32 2.36
N GLU A 76 28.26 1.99 2.37
CA GLU A 76 28.42 1.18 1.17
C GLU A 76 27.16 0.40 0.76
N GLY A 77 26.25 0.16 1.71
CA GLY A 77 25.13 -0.74 1.52
C GLY A 77 25.51 -2.21 1.82
N VAL A 78 24.53 -3.12 1.68
CA VAL A 78 24.77 -4.55 1.84
C VAL A 78 24.38 -5.30 0.57
N LYS A 79 25.21 -6.24 0.15
CA LYS A 79 24.97 -7.06 -1.04
C LYS A 79 23.86 -8.07 -0.78
N SER A 80 22.99 -8.24 -1.76
CA SER A 80 21.94 -9.24 -1.75
C SER A 80 21.52 -9.57 -3.19
N PRO A 81 21.21 -10.83 -3.51
CA PRO A 81 20.72 -11.17 -4.83
C PRO A 81 19.37 -10.51 -5.09
N GLY A 82 19.19 -9.98 -6.32
CA GLY A 82 17.95 -9.30 -6.71
C GLY A 82 16.75 -10.23 -6.81
N SER A 83 16.99 -11.52 -7.07
CA SER A 83 15.96 -12.56 -7.18
C SER A 83 15.07 -12.68 -5.95
N VAL A 84 15.56 -12.35 -4.75
CA VAL A 84 14.76 -12.38 -3.51
C VAL A 84 13.54 -11.46 -3.58
N SER A 85 13.59 -10.40 -4.40
CA SER A 85 12.48 -9.49 -4.61
C SER A 85 11.39 -10.06 -5.54
N LEU A 86 11.68 -11.13 -6.25
CA LEU A 86 10.81 -11.78 -7.25
C LEU A 86 10.22 -13.12 -6.78
N CYS A 87 10.45 -13.50 -5.52
CA CYS A 87 9.79 -14.65 -4.93
C CYS A 87 8.27 -14.50 -4.95
N ASN A 88 7.55 -15.61 -5.07
CA ASN A 88 6.09 -15.61 -4.89
C ASN A 88 5.71 -15.38 -3.41
N SER A 89 4.42 -15.25 -3.11
CA SER A 89 3.92 -15.02 -1.74
C SER A 89 4.24 -16.16 -0.75
N ARG A 90 4.66 -17.34 -1.23
CA ARG A 90 5.12 -18.47 -0.42
C ARG A 90 6.64 -18.48 -0.22
N GLY A 91 7.36 -17.56 -0.85
CA GLY A 91 8.82 -17.47 -0.81
C GLY A 91 9.53 -18.40 -1.79
N GLU A 92 8.83 -18.93 -2.78
CA GLU A 92 9.38 -19.79 -3.82
C GLU A 92 9.85 -18.95 -5.01
N PHE A 93 10.95 -19.32 -5.65
CA PHE A 93 11.39 -18.72 -6.91
C PHE A 93 10.51 -19.23 -8.06
N SER A 94 10.31 -18.38 -9.06
CA SER A 94 9.61 -18.75 -10.29
C SER A 94 10.61 -19.09 -11.39
N ASP A 95 10.45 -20.24 -12.02
CA ASP A 95 11.28 -20.67 -13.17
C ASP A 95 11.04 -19.81 -14.41
N ASP A 96 9.95 -19.03 -14.44
CA ASP A 96 9.56 -18.14 -15.55
C ASP A 96 10.24 -16.75 -15.51
N VAL A 97 11.14 -16.52 -14.55
CA VAL A 97 11.83 -15.23 -14.38
C VAL A 97 13.30 -15.40 -14.80
N ASP A 98 13.75 -14.58 -15.76
CA ASP A 98 15.14 -14.59 -16.25
C ASP A 98 16.19 -14.10 -15.23
N MET A 99 15.79 -13.89 -13.97
CA MET A 99 16.67 -13.53 -12.84
C MET A 99 16.80 -14.71 -11.89
N GLY A 100 17.98 -14.90 -11.35
CA GLY A 100 18.26 -15.94 -10.37
C GLY A 100 19.10 -17.08 -10.91
N THR A 101 18.60 -18.31 -10.87
CA THR A 101 19.39 -19.52 -11.11
C THR A 101 20.05 -19.56 -12.50
N PHE A 102 19.41 -19.01 -13.53
CA PHE A 102 19.93 -19.06 -14.91
C PHE A 102 21.05 -18.05 -15.18
N GLU A 103 21.08 -16.91 -14.48
CA GLU A 103 22.08 -15.85 -14.62
C GLU A 103 23.15 -15.91 -13.51
N GLY A 104 23.12 -16.93 -12.64
CA GLY A 104 24.03 -17.07 -11.52
C GLY A 104 23.67 -16.17 -10.34
N ASP A 105 22.46 -15.57 -10.32
CA ASP A 105 21.88 -14.76 -9.25
C ASP A 105 22.83 -13.66 -8.69
N PRO A 106 23.23 -12.70 -9.56
CA PRO A 106 24.22 -11.72 -9.18
C PRO A 106 23.72 -10.80 -8.06
N ASP A 107 24.64 -10.38 -7.20
CA ASP A 107 24.35 -9.41 -6.15
C ASP A 107 24.02 -8.02 -6.70
N ASN A 108 23.03 -7.40 -6.09
CA ASN A 108 22.75 -5.97 -6.13
C ASN A 108 23.07 -5.35 -4.75
N LEU A 109 22.94 -4.04 -4.60
CA LEU A 109 23.17 -3.35 -3.34
C LEU A 109 21.83 -2.90 -2.73
N MET A 110 21.60 -3.24 -1.46
CA MET A 110 20.54 -2.67 -0.63
C MET A 110 21.11 -1.43 0.06
N ARG A 111 20.55 -0.24 -0.24
CA ARG A 111 20.96 1.03 0.34
C ARG A 111 19.95 1.48 1.40
N PRO A 112 20.43 1.97 2.59
CA PRO A 112 19.53 2.39 3.67
C PRO A 112 18.71 3.62 3.26
N LEU A 113 17.43 3.63 3.61
CA LEU A 113 16.53 4.76 3.31
C LEU A 113 16.48 5.72 4.48
N ALA A 114 16.64 7.01 4.19
CA ALA A 114 16.61 8.07 5.19
C ALA A 114 15.24 8.14 5.90
N ASN A 115 15.27 8.45 7.19
CA ASN A 115 14.11 8.58 8.10
C ASN A 115 13.31 7.28 8.30
N THR A 116 13.95 6.11 8.12
CA THR A 116 13.27 4.82 8.30
C THR A 116 13.92 3.91 9.35
N ILE A 117 15.05 4.34 9.94
CA ILE A 117 15.64 3.61 11.07
C ILE A 117 14.77 3.80 12.32
N ALA A 118 14.44 2.68 12.99
CA ALA A 118 13.57 2.70 14.15
C ALA A 118 13.76 1.45 15.02
N PRO A 119 13.42 1.49 16.33
CA PRO A 119 13.45 0.31 17.19
C PRO A 119 12.35 -0.69 16.79
N ILE A 120 12.55 -1.95 17.12
CA ILE A 120 11.55 -3.01 16.98
C ILE A 120 11.01 -3.35 18.38
N SER A 121 10.01 -2.58 18.83
CA SER A 121 9.50 -2.61 20.20
C SER A 121 8.83 -3.94 20.60
N TRP A 122 8.36 -4.74 19.64
CA TRP A 122 7.77 -6.07 19.90
C TRP A 122 8.77 -7.21 20.06
N LEU A 123 10.07 -6.95 19.89
CA LEU A 123 11.13 -7.94 20.16
C LEU A 123 11.69 -7.75 21.57
N LYS A 124 12.14 -8.85 22.18
CA LYS A 124 12.83 -8.82 23.48
C LYS A 124 14.30 -8.41 23.38
N SER A 125 14.88 -8.47 22.18
CA SER A 125 16.26 -8.11 21.88
C SER A 125 16.33 -6.66 21.42
N ASP A 126 17.41 -5.97 21.78
CA ASP A 126 17.70 -4.59 21.37
C ASP A 126 18.02 -4.53 19.88
N THR A 127 16.97 -4.70 19.07
CA THR A 127 17.04 -4.77 17.60
C THR A 127 16.32 -3.59 16.99
N ALA A 128 16.98 -2.94 16.04
CA ALA A 128 16.37 -1.94 15.18
C ALA A 128 16.02 -2.50 13.80
N GLN A 129 15.27 -1.74 13.03
CA GLN A 129 15.00 -1.97 11.62
C GLN A 129 15.29 -0.73 10.79
N ILE A 130 15.54 -0.91 9.51
CA ILE A 130 15.63 0.16 8.52
C ILE A 130 15.10 -0.34 7.18
N LEU A 131 14.32 0.47 6.48
CA LEU A 131 13.98 0.18 5.09
C LEU A 131 15.19 0.43 4.20
N SER A 132 15.29 -0.36 3.15
CA SER A 132 16.31 -0.24 2.11
C SER A 132 15.69 -0.40 0.73
N SER A 133 16.39 0.11 -0.27
CA SER A 133 16.00 -0.05 -1.67
C SER A 133 17.18 -0.60 -2.47
N PHE A 134 16.86 -1.44 -3.45
CA PHE A 134 17.88 -2.03 -4.31
C PHE A 134 18.37 -1.03 -5.36
N VAL A 135 19.68 -1.00 -5.53
CA VAL A 135 20.36 -0.36 -6.64
C VAL A 135 21.28 -1.36 -7.35
N ASN A 136 21.50 -1.15 -8.63
CA ASN A 136 22.49 -1.90 -9.39
C ASN A 136 23.90 -1.55 -8.90
N LEU A 137 24.91 -2.36 -9.27
CA LEU A 137 26.31 -2.11 -8.86
C LEU A 137 26.89 -0.81 -9.41
N ASP A 138 26.32 -0.25 -10.48
CA ASP A 138 26.65 1.06 -11.02
C ASP A 138 25.95 2.24 -10.30
N GLY A 139 25.13 1.93 -9.28
CA GLY A 139 24.37 2.91 -8.51
C GLY A 139 23.03 3.33 -9.13
N SER A 140 22.67 2.82 -10.30
CA SER A 140 21.35 3.07 -10.89
C SER A 140 20.24 2.32 -10.12
N PRO A 141 18.99 2.84 -10.11
CA PRO A 141 17.86 2.16 -9.47
C PRO A 141 17.62 0.78 -10.07
N ALA A 142 17.46 -0.25 -9.23
CA ALA A 142 17.09 -1.57 -9.71
C ALA A 142 15.56 -1.63 -9.93
N MET A 143 15.14 -1.96 -11.16
CA MET A 143 13.72 -1.88 -11.56
C MET A 143 12.87 -3.08 -11.14
N PHE A 144 13.45 -4.08 -10.52
CA PHE A 144 12.71 -5.13 -9.83
C PHE A 144 12.28 -4.73 -8.41
N ASP A 145 12.79 -3.61 -7.88
CA ASP A 145 12.36 -3.05 -6.60
C ASP A 145 11.06 -2.24 -6.79
N PRO A 146 9.94 -2.61 -6.14
CA PRO A 146 8.66 -1.94 -6.31
C PRO A 146 8.70 -0.45 -5.97
N ARG A 147 9.55 -0.05 -5.03
CA ARG A 147 9.72 1.35 -4.64
C ARG A 147 10.31 2.18 -5.78
N ASN A 148 11.29 1.64 -6.51
CA ASN A 148 11.87 2.29 -7.69
C ASN A 148 10.87 2.37 -8.85
N VAL A 149 10.01 1.35 -9.02
CA VAL A 149 8.91 1.37 -9.99
C VAL A 149 7.96 2.54 -9.70
N LEU A 150 7.57 2.74 -8.45
CA LEU A 150 6.72 3.88 -8.06
C LEU A 150 7.40 5.23 -8.34
N ILE A 151 8.67 5.39 -7.96
CA ILE A 151 9.44 6.62 -8.24
C ILE A 151 9.42 6.94 -9.74
N GLN A 152 9.60 5.93 -10.58
CA GLN A 152 9.56 6.09 -12.04
C GLN A 152 8.14 6.44 -12.54
N ALA A 153 7.09 5.80 -12.00
CA ALA A 153 5.70 6.06 -12.37
C ALA A 153 5.24 7.48 -12.01
N LEU A 154 5.79 8.07 -10.96
CA LEU A 154 5.48 9.44 -10.54
C LEU A 154 6.20 10.50 -11.40
N ALA A 155 7.25 10.14 -12.13
CA ALA A 155 8.05 11.07 -12.89
C ALA A 155 7.25 11.90 -13.93
N PRO A 156 6.36 11.30 -14.76
CA PRO A 156 5.53 12.06 -15.69
C PRO A 156 4.59 13.04 -14.98
N PHE A 157 4.01 12.64 -13.85
CA PHE A 157 3.14 13.48 -13.04
C PHE A 157 3.86 14.73 -12.52
N TYR A 158 5.07 14.56 -12.00
CA TYR A 158 5.88 15.68 -11.53
C TYR A 158 6.37 16.60 -12.66
N LYS A 159 6.57 16.09 -13.88
CA LYS A 159 6.89 16.91 -15.05
C LYS A 159 5.76 17.89 -15.44
N LEU A 160 4.52 17.59 -15.06
CA LEU A 160 3.40 18.53 -15.19
C LEU A 160 3.44 19.67 -14.14
N GLY A 161 4.44 19.68 -13.25
CA GLY A 161 4.53 20.64 -12.15
C GLY A 161 3.59 20.35 -10.99
N LEU A 162 3.05 19.12 -10.92
CA LEU A 162 2.08 18.73 -9.91
C LEU A 162 2.75 18.02 -8.72
N LYS A 163 2.12 18.12 -7.55
CA LYS A 163 2.43 17.35 -6.35
C LYS A 163 1.24 16.46 -6.02
N ALA A 164 1.52 15.22 -5.59
CA ALA A 164 0.51 14.33 -5.07
C ALA A 164 0.50 14.38 -3.54
N ILE A 165 -0.68 14.49 -2.95
CA ILE A 165 -0.92 14.24 -1.51
C ILE A 165 -1.78 13.00 -1.42
N VAL A 166 -1.31 12.01 -0.67
CA VAL A 166 -1.91 10.68 -0.63
C VAL A 166 -2.05 10.14 0.78
N ALA A 167 -3.04 9.29 1.00
CA ALA A 167 -3.24 8.53 2.23
C ALA A 167 -3.63 7.09 1.89
N THR A 168 -3.42 6.19 2.83
CA THR A 168 -3.83 4.79 2.72
C THR A 168 -4.63 4.35 3.93
N GLU A 169 -5.59 3.45 3.70
CA GLU A 169 -6.38 2.75 4.69
C GLU A 169 -6.14 1.25 4.52
N LEU A 170 -5.93 0.54 5.62
CA LEU A 170 -5.60 -0.88 5.61
C LEU A 170 -6.50 -1.67 6.53
N GLU A 171 -7.23 -2.63 5.96
CA GLU A 171 -8.08 -3.56 6.68
C GLU A 171 -7.34 -4.87 6.98
N PHE A 172 -7.63 -5.47 8.11
CA PHE A 172 -7.07 -6.76 8.53
C PHE A 172 -7.99 -7.52 9.49
N TYR A 173 -7.76 -8.82 9.61
CA TYR A 173 -8.39 -9.64 10.64
C TYR A 173 -7.40 -10.00 11.75
N LEU A 174 -7.88 -10.00 12.99
CA LEU A 174 -7.19 -10.67 14.09
C LEU A 174 -7.57 -12.15 14.14
N ILE A 175 -6.57 -12.99 14.30
CA ILE A 175 -6.66 -14.44 14.31
C ILE A 175 -6.10 -14.95 15.63
N GLU A 176 -6.80 -15.91 16.25
CA GLU A 176 -6.32 -16.60 17.44
C GLU A 176 -5.05 -17.38 17.11
N ASP A 177 -4.04 -17.27 17.97
CA ASP A 177 -2.90 -18.17 17.95
C ASP A 177 -3.34 -19.52 18.54
N SER A 178 -3.63 -20.48 17.68
CA SER A 178 -4.13 -21.79 18.08
C SER A 178 -3.49 -22.89 17.21
N ASP A 179 -3.20 -24.04 17.82
CA ASP A 179 -2.68 -25.24 17.14
C ASP A 179 -3.73 -25.93 16.24
N GLN A 180 -4.85 -25.27 15.93
CA GLN A 180 -5.92 -25.85 15.10
C GLN A 180 -5.58 -25.70 13.62
N GLU A 181 -5.93 -26.72 12.81
CA GLU A 181 -5.70 -26.72 11.36
C GLU A 181 -6.40 -25.54 10.62
N ALA A 182 -7.52 -25.03 11.16
CA ALA A 182 -8.26 -23.91 10.57
C ALA A 182 -8.08 -22.65 11.42
N PRO A 183 -7.63 -21.52 10.82
CA PRO A 183 -7.48 -20.27 11.55
C PRO A 183 -8.84 -19.76 12.06
N LYS A 184 -8.89 -19.36 13.34
CA LYS A 184 -10.08 -18.77 13.96
C LYS A 184 -9.87 -17.28 14.11
N ARG A 185 -10.94 -16.51 13.86
CA ARG A 185 -10.97 -15.08 14.12
C ARG A 185 -10.90 -14.81 15.64
N ARG A 186 -10.09 -13.85 16.04
CA ARG A 186 -10.13 -13.30 17.39
C ARG A 186 -11.31 -12.34 17.49
N LEU A 187 -12.37 -12.75 18.16
CA LEU A 187 -13.60 -11.96 18.29
C LEU A 187 -13.53 -11.11 19.57
N ALA A 188 -14.03 -9.89 19.47
CA ALA A 188 -14.41 -9.11 20.66
C ALA A 188 -15.64 -9.74 21.33
N ASN A 189 -15.90 -9.40 22.59
CA ASN A 189 -17.10 -9.84 23.28
C ASN A 189 -18.27 -8.88 23.06
N ILE A 190 -19.48 -9.38 23.23
CA ILE A 190 -20.66 -8.52 23.34
C ILE A 190 -20.48 -7.66 24.60
N PRO A 191 -20.60 -6.34 24.52
CA PRO A 191 -20.31 -5.43 25.62
C PRO A 191 -21.02 -5.83 26.93
N GLY A 192 -20.25 -5.90 28.02
CA GLY A 192 -20.75 -6.29 29.33
C GLY A 192 -20.98 -7.79 29.54
N THR A 193 -20.55 -8.63 28.60
CA THR A 193 -20.68 -10.10 28.69
C THR A 193 -19.34 -10.80 28.36
N SER A 194 -19.29 -12.12 28.61
CA SER A 194 -18.19 -12.99 28.13
C SER A 194 -18.51 -13.73 26.82
N LEU A 195 -19.62 -13.38 26.18
CA LEU A 195 -20.04 -14.02 24.95
C LEU A 195 -19.40 -13.36 23.73
N PRO A 196 -18.86 -14.12 22.77
CA PRO A 196 -18.22 -13.53 21.59
C PRO A 196 -19.24 -12.79 20.71
N GLN A 197 -18.84 -11.64 20.18
CA GLN A 197 -19.62 -10.89 19.21
C GLN A 197 -19.71 -11.65 17.89
N THR A 198 -20.94 -12.03 17.50
CA THR A 198 -21.22 -12.78 16.27
C THR A 198 -22.04 -12.00 15.25
N GLY A 199 -22.56 -10.82 15.63
CA GLY A 199 -23.26 -9.88 14.75
C GLY A 199 -22.31 -8.91 14.04
N ILE A 200 -22.87 -7.98 13.29
CA ILE A 200 -22.10 -6.87 12.68
C ILE A 200 -21.51 -6.01 13.79
N GLN A 201 -20.22 -5.69 13.68
CA GLN A 201 -19.52 -4.85 14.66
C GLN A 201 -19.19 -3.45 14.14
N TYR A 202 -19.63 -3.09 12.95
CA TYR A 202 -19.24 -1.87 12.24
C TYR A 202 -19.38 -0.61 13.11
N ALA A 203 -18.26 0.09 13.27
CA ALA A 203 -18.13 1.33 14.04
C ALA A 203 -18.58 1.21 15.53
N MET A 204 -18.46 0.02 16.16
CA MET A 204 -18.73 -0.18 17.58
C MET A 204 -17.45 0.07 18.41
N PRO A 205 -17.34 1.20 19.14
CA PRO A 205 -16.13 1.50 19.92
C PRO A 205 -15.86 0.47 21.02
N GLU A 206 -16.92 -0.11 21.61
CA GLU A 206 -16.80 -1.11 22.67
C GLU A 206 -16.03 -2.36 22.20
N ASN A 207 -16.08 -2.69 20.93
CA ASN A 207 -15.31 -3.82 20.39
C ASN A 207 -13.80 -3.53 20.35
N LEU A 208 -13.39 -2.27 20.45
CA LEU A 208 -11.98 -1.89 20.54
C LEU A 208 -11.44 -2.13 21.96
N TRP A 209 -12.29 -2.03 23.01
CA TRP A 209 -11.87 -2.17 24.40
C TRP A 209 -11.29 -3.55 24.73
N ASP A 210 -11.81 -4.62 24.11
CA ASP A 210 -11.28 -5.98 24.28
C ASP A 210 -9.86 -6.15 23.74
N HIS A 211 -9.40 -5.20 22.94
CA HIS A 211 -8.07 -5.16 22.32
C HIS A 211 -7.32 -3.86 22.61
N ASP A 212 -7.69 -3.13 23.68
CA ASP A 212 -7.16 -1.81 23.99
C ASP A 212 -5.63 -1.81 24.15
N ASP A 213 -5.08 -2.75 24.91
CA ASP A 213 -3.63 -2.90 25.11
C ASP A 213 -2.90 -3.16 23.76
N PHE A 214 -3.48 -3.97 22.89
CA PHE A 214 -2.94 -4.25 21.57
C PHE A 214 -2.94 -3.01 20.68
N LEU A 215 -4.05 -2.27 20.65
CA LEU A 215 -4.20 -1.06 19.86
C LEU A 215 -3.32 0.08 20.36
N GLU A 216 -3.15 0.20 21.68
CA GLU A 216 -2.25 1.19 22.29
C GLU A 216 -0.78 0.85 21.99
N ASP A 217 -0.39 -0.42 22.02
CA ASP A 217 0.97 -0.84 21.63
C ASP A 217 1.23 -0.56 20.15
N ILE A 218 0.25 -0.75 19.25
CA ILE A 218 0.36 -0.33 17.84
C ILE A 218 0.57 1.18 17.76
N ARG A 219 -0.28 1.96 18.43
CA ARG A 219 -0.21 3.43 18.40
C ARG A 219 1.17 3.93 18.87
N ARG A 220 1.66 3.40 19.99
CA ARG A 220 2.99 3.73 20.52
C ARG A 220 4.10 3.38 19.55
N THR A 221 4.07 2.17 18.99
CA THR A 221 5.07 1.72 18.00
C THR A 221 5.01 2.54 16.72
N CYS A 222 3.81 2.95 16.27
CA CYS A 222 3.67 3.85 15.12
C CYS A 222 4.34 5.21 15.38
N ILE A 223 4.22 5.77 16.60
CA ILE A 223 4.92 7.00 16.99
C ILE A 223 6.43 6.80 16.97
N GLU A 224 6.94 5.72 17.59
CA GLU A 224 8.37 5.39 17.64
C GLU A 224 8.98 5.19 16.24
N GLN A 225 8.18 4.72 15.28
CA GLN A 225 8.62 4.44 13.90
C GLN A 225 8.20 5.52 12.90
N ASN A 226 7.70 6.67 13.36
CA ASN A 226 7.21 7.78 12.53
C ASN A 226 6.14 7.36 11.50
N VAL A 227 5.31 6.37 11.82
CA VAL A 227 4.17 5.97 11.00
C VAL A 227 2.94 6.75 11.44
N PRO A 228 2.36 7.61 10.59
CA PRO A 228 1.35 8.59 10.97
C PRO A 228 -0.05 7.96 11.08
N MET A 229 -0.24 7.04 12.01
CA MET A 229 -1.54 6.42 12.31
C MET A 229 -2.53 7.48 12.82
N THR A 230 -3.77 7.41 12.34
CA THR A 230 -4.86 8.31 12.76
C THR A 230 -6.00 7.55 13.43
N THR A 231 -6.83 6.89 12.65
CA THR A 231 -8.08 6.29 13.11
C THR A 231 -7.96 4.76 13.14
N VAL A 232 -8.57 4.16 14.14
CA VAL A 232 -8.87 2.72 14.18
C VAL A 232 -10.38 2.54 14.16
N VAL A 233 -10.85 1.66 13.30
CA VAL A 233 -12.26 1.34 13.17
C VAL A 233 -12.45 -0.18 13.37
N SER A 234 -13.48 -0.54 14.14
CA SER A 234 -14.02 -1.88 14.13
C SER A 234 -14.84 -2.05 12.84
N GLU A 235 -14.36 -2.90 11.92
CA GLU A 235 -14.93 -3.05 10.58
C GLU A 235 -16.18 -3.93 10.56
N PHE A 236 -16.79 -4.10 9.36
CA PHE A 236 -18.11 -4.73 9.18
C PHE A 236 -18.17 -6.14 9.77
N SER A 237 -17.16 -6.95 9.55
CA SER A 237 -17.13 -8.34 10.01
C SER A 237 -16.41 -8.47 11.35
N GLN A 238 -16.87 -9.42 12.16
CA GLN A 238 -16.32 -9.70 13.48
C GLN A 238 -14.83 -10.08 13.41
N GLY A 239 -14.01 -9.42 14.23
CA GLY A 239 -12.56 -9.60 14.28
C GLY A 239 -11.84 -8.88 13.15
N GLN A 240 -12.54 -8.05 12.35
CA GLN A 240 -11.98 -7.18 11.32
C GLN A 240 -11.80 -5.77 11.85
N TYR A 241 -10.66 -5.17 11.53
CA TYR A 241 -10.29 -3.81 11.92
C TYR A 241 -9.69 -3.09 10.74
N GLU A 242 -9.79 -1.76 10.74
CA GLU A 242 -9.15 -0.86 9.79
C GLU A 242 -8.29 0.15 10.54
N ILE A 243 -7.12 0.44 9.99
CA ILE A 243 -6.25 1.53 10.44
C ILE A 243 -6.00 2.47 9.27
N ASN A 244 -6.29 3.77 9.51
CA ASN A 244 -6.06 4.84 8.55
C ASN A 244 -4.74 5.54 8.86
N LEU A 245 -4.01 5.89 7.83
CA LEU A 245 -2.81 6.70 7.91
C LEU A 245 -3.10 8.15 7.49
N HIS A 246 -2.43 9.11 8.14
CA HIS A 246 -2.52 10.52 7.77
C HIS A 246 -1.93 10.72 6.36
N HIS A 247 -2.50 11.66 5.62
CA HIS A 247 -1.99 12.01 4.30
C HIS A 247 -0.58 12.63 4.37
N VAL A 248 0.21 12.34 3.36
CA VAL A 248 1.57 12.88 3.18
C VAL A 248 1.77 13.35 1.74
N ASP A 249 2.68 14.29 1.54
CA ASP A 249 2.99 14.91 0.25
C ASP A 249 4.04 14.13 -0.56
N ASP A 250 4.30 12.89 -0.17
CA ASP A 250 5.19 11.96 -0.84
C ASP A 250 4.56 10.57 -0.97
N PRO A 251 4.06 10.18 -2.16
CA PRO A 251 3.46 8.86 -2.38
C PRO A 251 4.38 7.69 -2.05
N VAL A 252 5.71 7.87 -2.19
CA VAL A 252 6.68 6.82 -1.85
C VAL A 252 6.75 6.63 -0.34
N VAL A 253 6.79 7.73 0.40
CA VAL A 253 6.76 7.71 1.88
C VAL A 253 5.43 7.15 2.39
N ALA A 254 4.30 7.47 1.76
CA ALA A 254 3.00 6.88 2.11
C ALA A 254 3.02 5.35 1.99
N CYS A 255 3.66 4.82 0.95
CA CYS A 255 3.82 3.36 0.77
C CYS A 255 4.82 2.76 1.77
N ASP A 256 5.91 3.48 2.10
CA ASP A 256 6.83 3.10 3.20
C ASP A 256 6.04 2.96 4.51
N HIS A 257 5.16 3.92 4.85
CA HIS A 257 4.29 3.87 6.03
C HIS A 257 3.30 2.70 5.99
N ALA A 258 2.67 2.42 4.83
CA ALA A 258 1.73 1.31 4.70
C ALA A 258 2.41 -0.06 4.93
N ILE A 259 3.63 -0.26 4.42
CA ILE A 259 4.42 -1.48 4.65
C ILE A 259 4.84 -1.60 6.12
N LEU A 260 5.30 -0.49 6.72
CA LEU A 260 5.67 -0.47 8.14
C LEU A 260 4.46 -0.72 9.03
N LEU A 261 3.29 -0.13 8.73
CA LEU A 261 2.05 -0.41 9.47
C LEU A 261 1.70 -1.91 9.46
N LYS A 262 1.74 -2.55 8.27
CA LYS A 262 1.51 -4.02 8.19
C LYS A 262 2.49 -4.80 9.06
N ARG A 263 3.75 -4.38 9.11
CA ARG A 263 4.78 -5.01 9.94
C ARG A 263 4.52 -4.78 11.43
N ILE A 264 4.22 -3.55 11.83
CA ILE A 264 3.90 -3.18 13.22
C ILE A 264 2.72 -4.01 13.71
N VAL A 265 1.60 -3.99 13.00
CA VAL A 265 0.38 -4.71 13.37
C VAL A 265 0.65 -6.21 13.54
N LYS A 266 1.40 -6.83 12.62
CA LYS A 266 1.78 -8.25 12.72
C LYS A 266 2.71 -8.54 13.90
N GLY A 267 3.69 -7.65 14.13
CA GLY A 267 4.67 -7.81 15.20
C GLY A 267 4.03 -7.68 16.59
N VAL A 268 3.21 -6.63 16.76
CA VAL A 268 2.49 -6.39 18.02
C VAL A 268 1.42 -7.47 18.25
N ALA A 269 0.68 -7.91 17.22
CA ALA A 269 -0.27 -9.01 17.36
C ALA A 269 0.40 -10.26 17.94
N ARG A 270 1.59 -10.62 17.40
CA ARG A 270 2.35 -11.75 17.90
C ARG A 270 2.79 -11.59 19.37
N GLN A 271 3.13 -10.37 19.79
CA GLN A 271 3.46 -10.06 21.19
C GLN A 271 2.26 -10.32 22.11
N HIS A 272 1.04 -10.07 21.62
CA HIS A 272 -0.22 -10.31 22.33
C HIS A 272 -0.80 -11.72 22.13
N GLY A 273 -0.03 -12.70 21.60
CA GLY A 273 -0.51 -14.07 21.37
C GLY A 273 -1.60 -14.16 20.31
N MET A 274 -1.55 -13.28 19.32
CA MET A 274 -2.47 -13.24 18.18
C MET A 274 -1.69 -13.17 16.87
N SER A 275 -2.39 -13.35 15.75
CA SER A 275 -1.88 -13.08 14.41
C SER A 275 -2.75 -12.06 13.69
N ALA A 276 -2.14 -11.17 12.90
CA ALA A 276 -2.86 -10.24 12.04
C ALA A 276 -2.77 -10.68 10.58
N CYS A 277 -3.92 -10.78 9.91
CA CYS A 277 -4.04 -11.29 8.55
C CYS A 277 -4.51 -10.19 7.59
N PHE A 278 -3.67 -9.86 6.61
CA PHE A 278 -3.94 -8.89 5.54
C PHE A 278 -4.30 -9.58 4.20
N MET A 279 -4.70 -10.85 4.20
CA MET A 279 -5.23 -11.49 2.99
C MET A 279 -6.51 -10.77 2.53
N ALA A 280 -6.68 -10.59 1.21
CA ALA A 280 -7.88 -9.94 0.68
C ALA A 280 -9.18 -10.68 1.04
N LYS A 281 -9.15 -12.01 1.19
CA LYS A 281 -10.33 -12.82 1.58
C LYS A 281 -9.92 -13.99 2.47
N PRO A 282 -9.59 -13.77 3.74
CA PRO A 282 -9.16 -14.86 4.63
C PRO A 282 -10.28 -15.82 5.00
N PHE A 283 -11.53 -15.36 5.03
CA PHE A 283 -12.68 -16.16 5.43
C PHE A 283 -13.80 -16.08 4.40
N THR A 284 -14.43 -17.23 4.13
CA THR A 284 -15.61 -17.33 3.24
C THR A 284 -16.85 -16.77 3.92
N GLY A 285 -17.75 -16.12 3.17
CA GLY A 285 -19.05 -15.67 3.64
C GLY A 285 -19.08 -14.40 4.49
N ILE A 286 -17.93 -13.76 4.73
CA ILE A 286 -17.83 -12.48 5.44
C ILE A 286 -17.00 -11.47 4.63
N ALA A 287 -16.87 -10.21 5.07
CA ALA A 287 -16.15 -9.17 4.34
C ALA A 287 -14.68 -9.55 4.05
N GLY A 288 -14.14 -9.07 2.94
CA GLY A 288 -12.72 -9.13 2.64
C GLY A 288 -11.99 -7.92 3.20
N CYS A 289 -10.65 -7.88 3.05
CA CYS A 289 -9.82 -6.76 3.47
C CYS A 289 -9.35 -5.95 2.27
N GLY A 290 -9.59 -4.64 2.31
CA GLY A 290 -9.18 -3.66 1.31
C GLY A 290 -7.90 -2.90 1.67
N LEU A 291 -7.27 -2.36 0.64
CA LEU A 291 -6.30 -1.28 0.68
C LEU A 291 -6.91 -0.11 -0.10
N HIS A 292 -7.41 0.90 0.59
CA HIS A 292 -7.93 2.09 -0.07
C HIS A 292 -6.84 3.14 -0.19
N VAL A 293 -6.81 3.83 -1.33
CA VAL A 293 -5.82 4.87 -1.62
C VAL A 293 -6.55 6.17 -1.94
N HIS A 294 -6.30 7.20 -1.12
CA HIS A 294 -6.75 8.56 -1.37
C HIS A 294 -5.67 9.33 -2.12
N PHE A 295 -6.06 10.05 -3.17
CA PHE A 295 -5.13 10.80 -4.00
C PHE A 295 -5.70 12.18 -4.32
N SER A 296 -4.93 13.23 -3.99
CA SER A 296 -5.16 14.62 -4.37
C SER A 296 -3.98 15.12 -5.21
N ALA A 297 -4.24 16.08 -6.10
CA ALA A 297 -3.23 16.71 -6.93
C ALA A 297 -3.18 18.22 -6.68
N TYR A 298 -1.98 18.74 -6.45
CA TYR A 298 -1.73 20.15 -6.17
C TYR A 298 -0.75 20.71 -7.19
N ASP A 299 -0.95 21.98 -7.56
CA ASP A 299 0.00 22.73 -8.38
C ASP A 299 1.22 23.25 -7.56
N GLN A 300 2.07 24.03 -8.23
CA GLN A 300 3.26 24.61 -7.60
C GLN A 300 2.93 25.70 -6.57
N ASP A 301 1.76 26.31 -6.66
CA ASP A 301 1.26 27.33 -5.74
C ASP A 301 0.56 26.71 -4.51
N GLY A 302 0.45 25.39 -4.48
CA GLY A 302 -0.20 24.65 -3.39
C GLY A 302 -1.73 24.65 -3.50
N ILE A 303 -2.28 24.86 -4.70
CA ILE A 303 -3.72 24.83 -4.95
C ILE A 303 -4.11 23.41 -5.36
N ASN A 304 -5.15 22.86 -4.73
CA ASN A 304 -5.73 21.57 -5.10
C ASN A 304 -6.43 21.69 -6.45
N ILE A 305 -5.82 21.13 -7.51
CA ILE A 305 -6.36 21.20 -8.87
C ILE A 305 -7.57 20.30 -9.12
N PHE A 306 -7.91 19.41 -8.17
CA PHE A 306 -9.08 18.54 -8.26
C PHE A 306 -10.37 19.25 -7.87
N ALA A 307 -10.28 20.34 -7.09
CA ALA A 307 -11.41 21.18 -6.72
C ALA A 307 -11.70 22.25 -7.78
N ASP A 308 -12.97 22.65 -7.90
CA ASP A 308 -13.40 23.81 -8.69
C ASP A 308 -14.02 24.86 -7.75
N SER A 309 -13.23 25.87 -7.38
CA SER A 309 -13.68 26.96 -6.48
C SER A 309 -14.72 27.87 -7.12
N GLY A 310 -14.89 27.83 -8.44
CA GLY A 310 -15.89 28.59 -9.19
C GLY A 310 -17.23 27.87 -9.34
N SER A 311 -17.27 26.58 -9.07
CA SER A 311 -18.47 25.76 -9.21
C SER A 311 -19.47 26.01 -8.09
N ARG A 312 -20.77 26.02 -8.45
CA ARG A 312 -21.89 25.96 -7.49
C ARG A 312 -22.50 24.57 -7.39
N GLU A 313 -21.94 23.62 -8.13
CA GLU A 313 -22.39 22.22 -8.12
C GLU A 313 -21.86 21.48 -6.89
N THR A 314 -22.54 20.42 -6.51
CA THR A 314 -22.07 19.47 -5.49
C THR A 314 -21.97 18.08 -6.11
N PRO A 315 -20.78 17.50 -6.17
CA PRO A 315 -19.48 18.02 -5.71
C PRO A 315 -18.88 19.10 -6.63
N ALA A 316 -18.15 20.06 -6.05
CA ALA A 316 -17.40 21.09 -6.79
C ALA A 316 -16.09 20.52 -7.32
N ILE A 317 -16.16 19.65 -8.33
CA ILE A 317 -15.02 18.95 -8.93
C ILE A 317 -14.58 19.61 -10.24
N SER A 318 -13.27 19.70 -10.41
CA SER A 318 -12.67 20.28 -11.62
C SER A 318 -12.69 19.32 -12.81
N ALA A 319 -12.41 19.84 -14.00
CA ALA A 319 -12.14 19.02 -15.19
C ALA A 319 -10.94 18.09 -14.96
N ALA A 320 -9.92 18.55 -14.24
CA ALA A 320 -8.74 17.73 -13.92
C ALA A 320 -9.11 16.48 -13.11
N LEU A 321 -9.99 16.61 -12.10
CA LEU A 321 -10.46 15.44 -11.35
C LEU A 321 -11.32 14.53 -12.23
N ARG A 322 -12.21 15.08 -13.06
CA ARG A 322 -13.01 14.26 -13.98
C ARG A 322 -12.14 13.45 -14.92
N HIS A 323 -11.13 14.06 -15.51
CA HIS A 323 -10.17 13.37 -16.39
C HIS A 323 -9.33 12.34 -15.63
N ALA A 324 -8.88 12.66 -14.41
CA ALA A 324 -8.17 11.72 -13.55
C ALA A 324 -9.00 10.46 -13.26
N VAL A 325 -10.28 10.64 -12.88
CA VAL A 325 -11.24 9.55 -12.68
C VAL A 325 -11.45 8.74 -13.96
N GLY A 326 -11.58 9.42 -15.12
CA GLY A 326 -11.69 8.77 -16.43
C GLY A 326 -10.49 7.90 -16.76
N GLY A 327 -9.28 8.39 -16.48
CA GLY A 327 -8.04 7.63 -16.66
C GLY A 327 -7.96 6.42 -15.76
N LEU A 328 -8.31 6.57 -14.48
CA LEU A 328 -8.39 5.45 -13.53
C LEU A 328 -9.41 4.40 -13.97
N ALA A 329 -10.57 4.82 -14.46
CA ALA A 329 -11.60 3.89 -14.92
C ALA A 329 -11.16 3.09 -16.16
N VAL A 330 -10.56 3.75 -17.14
CA VAL A 330 -10.14 3.13 -18.41
C VAL A 330 -8.95 2.17 -18.23
N THR A 331 -8.07 2.42 -17.26
CA THR A 331 -6.89 1.58 -17.01
C THR A 331 -7.11 0.51 -15.95
N MET A 332 -8.26 0.50 -15.28
CA MET A 332 -8.54 -0.36 -14.12
C MET A 332 -8.49 -1.85 -14.47
N GLU A 333 -9.07 -2.25 -15.60
CA GLU A 333 -9.13 -3.65 -16.01
C GLU A 333 -7.74 -4.24 -16.23
N GLU A 334 -6.85 -3.51 -16.91
CA GLU A 334 -5.46 -3.92 -17.15
C GLU A 334 -4.62 -3.93 -15.86
N ALA A 335 -4.99 -3.10 -14.87
CA ALA A 335 -4.30 -3.00 -13.58
C ALA A 335 -4.77 -4.05 -12.53
N MET A 336 -5.80 -4.82 -12.83
CA MET A 336 -6.33 -5.83 -11.89
C MET A 336 -5.29 -6.82 -11.35
N PRO A 337 -4.29 -7.31 -12.11
CA PRO A 337 -3.25 -8.18 -11.58
C PRO A 337 -2.40 -7.52 -10.46
N ILE A 338 -2.41 -6.19 -10.38
CA ILE A 338 -1.72 -5.42 -9.33
C ILE A 338 -2.65 -5.19 -8.13
N PHE A 339 -3.92 -4.83 -8.38
CA PHE A 339 -4.92 -4.62 -7.32
C PHE A 339 -5.32 -5.93 -6.64
N ALA A 340 -5.29 -7.04 -7.37
CA ALA A 340 -5.66 -8.37 -6.92
C ALA A 340 -4.58 -9.40 -7.33
N PRO A 341 -3.38 -9.38 -6.68
CA PRO A 341 -2.21 -10.11 -7.17
C PRO A 341 -2.27 -11.63 -6.97
N ASN A 342 -3.20 -12.11 -6.15
CA ASN A 342 -3.32 -13.52 -5.80
C ASN A 342 -4.68 -14.10 -6.23
N ALA A 343 -4.75 -15.40 -6.46
CA ALA A 343 -6.03 -16.08 -6.70
C ALA A 343 -7.04 -15.87 -5.55
N ASN A 344 -6.56 -15.72 -4.31
CA ASN A 344 -7.40 -15.37 -3.16
C ASN A 344 -7.99 -13.97 -3.28
N SER A 345 -7.28 -13.00 -3.85
CA SER A 345 -7.71 -11.61 -3.95
C SER A 345 -9.03 -11.48 -4.73
N TYR A 346 -9.21 -12.30 -5.76
CA TYR A 346 -10.44 -12.33 -6.58
C TYR A 346 -11.66 -12.86 -5.83
N ARG A 347 -11.46 -13.59 -4.71
CA ARG A 347 -12.56 -14.03 -3.85
C ARG A 347 -13.19 -12.90 -3.05
N ARG A 348 -12.52 -11.74 -2.95
CA ARG A 348 -13.07 -10.51 -2.36
C ARG A 348 -14.09 -9.87 -3.30
N LEU A 349 -13.90 -10.01 -4.62
CA LEU A 349 -14.69 -9.36 -5.66
C LEU A 349 -16.00 -10.13 -5.92
N ILE A 350 -16.95 -9.99 -5.02
CA ILE A 350 -18.28 -10.59 -5.08
C ILE A 350 -19.38 -9.53 -4.91
N PRO A 351 -20.53 -9.67 -5.62
CA PRO A 351 -21.65 -8.78 -5.47
C PRO A 351 -22.10 -8.63 -4.01
N GLY A 352 -22.49 -7.41 -3.63
CA GLY A 352 -22.97 -7.11 -2.27
C GLY A 352 -21.93 -7.13 -1.17
N SER A 353 -20.63 -7.08 -1.49
CA SER A 353 -19.54 -7.18 -0.51
C SER A 353 -18.77 -5.86 -0.30
N TYR A 354 -19.30 -4.72 -0.73
CA TYR A 354 -18.62 -3.41 -0.77
C TYR A 354 -17.26 -3.43 -1.49
N ALA A 355 -16.94 -4.52 -2.18
CA ALA A 355 -15.81 -4.63 -3.09
C ALA A 355 -16.29 -4.36 -4.52
N PRO A 356 -15.80 -3.31 -5.18
CA PRO A 356 -16.34 -2.88 -6.46
C PRO A 356 -16.04 -3.87 -7.59
N LEU A 357 -16.98 -4.03 -8.53
CA LEU A 357 -16.93 -4.98 -9.64
C LEU A 357 -16.87 -4.32 -11.02
N THR A 358 -17.03 -3.01 -11.06
CA THR A 358 -17.05 -2.20 -12.28
C THR A 358 -16.18 -0.96 -12.10
N PRO A 359 -15.54 -0.41 -13.14
CA PRO A 359 -14.74 0.80 -13.06
C PRO A 359 -15.62 2.07 -13.01
N ASN A 360 -16.60 2.08 -12.11
CA ASN A 360 -17.54 3.17 -11.90
C ASN A 360 -17.05 4.17 -10.88
N TRP A 361 -17.71 5.33 -10.84
CA TRP A 361 -17.38 6.39 -9.91
C TRP A 361 -18.63 7.08 -9.36
N GLY A 362 -18.50 7.67 -8.18
CA GLY A 362 -19.60 8.38 -7.54
C GLY A 362 -19.15 9.32 -6.43
N TYR A 363 -19.99 10.32 -6.15
CA TYR A 363 -19.82 11.21 -5.01
C TYR A 363 -20.45 10.57 -3.77
N ASN A 364 -19.69 10.51 -2.68
CA ASN A 364 -20.11 9.95 -1.38
C ASN A 364 -20.72 8.53 -1.44
N HIS A 365 -20.38 7.74 -2.43
CA HIS A 365 -20.92 6.40 -2.66
C HIS A 365 -19.87 5.32 -2.35
N ARG A 366 -20.15 4.41 -1.41
CA ARG A 366 -19.14 3.42 -0.93
C ARG A 366 -19.05 2.14 -1.78
N ASP A 367 -20.02 1.90 -2.68
CA ASP A 367 -20.02 0.70 -3.54
C ASP A 367 -19.31 0.91 -4.89
N VAL A 368 -18.82 2.13 -5.17
CA VAL A 368 -18.09 2.42 -6.40
C VAL A 368 -16.59 2.13 -6.27
N SER A 369 -15.92 1.90 -7.41
CA SER A 369 -14.47 1.74 -7.48
C SER A 369 -13.71 3.03 -7.17
N LEU A 370 -14.26 4.16 -7.64
CA LEU A 370 -13.65 5.49 -7.56
C LEU A 370 -14.62 6.43 -6.84
N ARG A 371 -14.42 6.60 -5.56
CA ARG A 371 -15.25 7.46 -4.73
C ARG A 371 -14.66 8.86 -4.64
N ILE A 372 -15.53 9.87 -4.77
CA ILE A 372 -15.19 11.24 -4.38
C ILE A 372 -15.79 11.45 -2.99
N PRO A 373 -15.00 11.46 -1.91
CA PRO A 373 -15.51 11.68 -0.56
C PRO A 373 -16.05 13.11 -0.38
N VAL A 374 -16.98 13.29 0.54
CA VAL A 374 -17.37 14.63 1.02
C VAL A 374 -16.17 15.30 1.65
N SER A 375 -15.82 16.49 1.20
CA SER A 375 -14.70 17.28 1.71
C SER A 375 -14.89 18.75 1.39
N ASP A 376 -14.10 19.63 2.01
CA ASP A 376 -13.87 20.98 1.54
C ASP A 376 -13.00 20.97 0.26
N LEU A 377 -12.78 22.14 -0.32
CA LEU A 377 -12.03 22.28 -1.58
C LEU A 377 -10.57 21.87 -1.43
N ASP A 378 -9.95 22.18 -0.29
CA ASP A 378 -8.55 21.86 -0.04
C ASP A 378 -8.32 20.36 0.07
N ASN A 379 -9.33 19.61 0.49
CA ASN A 379 -9.27 18.15 0.69
C ASN A 379 -9.96 17.35 -0.44
N CYS A 380 -10.29 17.99 -1.57
CA CYS A 380 -10.89 17.32 -2.72
C CYS A 380 -9.97 16.25 -3.28
N ARG A 381 -10.48 15.01 -3.40
CA ARG A 381 -9.68 13.84 -3.75
C ARG A 381 -10.50 12.73 -4.37
N VAL A 382 -9.83 11.81 -5.04
CA VAL A 382 -10.38 10.50 -5.38
C VAL A 382 -9.90 9.44 -4.39
N GLU A 383 -10.79 8.57 -3.98
CA GLU A 383 -10.52 7.35 -3.22
C GLU A 383 -10.64 6.14 -4.16
N HIS A 384 -9.54 5.44 -4.37
CA HIS A 384 -9.49 4.20 -5.13
C HIS A 384 -9.67 3.00 -4.21
N ARG A 385 -10.71 2.16 -4.43
CA ARG A 385 -11.20 1.16 -3.49
C ARG A 385 -11.01 -0.30 -3.91
N VAL A 386 -10.38 -0.55 -5.08
CA VAL A 386 -10.33 -1.88 -5.69
C VAL A 386 -9.29 -2.80 -5.07
N ALA A 387 -8.13 -2.27 -4.67
CA ALA A 387 -7.01 -3.08 -4.19
C ALA A 387 -7.35 -3.86 -2.91
N GLY A 388 -6.90 -5.11 -2.85
CA GLY A 388 -6.92 -5.89 -1.61
C GLY A 388 -5.79 -5.50 -0.65
N ALA A 389 -5.98 -5.73 0.64
CA ALA A 389 -4.94 -5.47 1.65
C ALA A 389 -3.67 -6.32 1.46
N ASP A 390 -3.74 -7.39 0.68
CA ASP A 390 -2.61 -8.22 0.27
C ASP A 390 -1.77 -7.65 -0.87
N ALA A 391 -2.28 -6.62 -1.57
CA ALA A 391 -1.56 -5.98 -2.66
C ALA A 391 -0.32 -5.22 -2.18
N ASN A 392 0.66 -5.07 -3.09
CA ASN A 392 1.86 -4.27 -2.85
C ASN A 392 1.52 -2.78 -2.97
N PRO A 393 1.62 -1.97 -1.90
CA PRO A 393 1.19 -0.57 -1.92
C PRO A 393 1.99 0.28 -2.91
N TYR A 394 3.26 -0.01 -3.17
CA TYR A 394 4.05 0.74 -4.15
C TYR A 394 3.54 0.51 -5.58
N LEU A 395 3.25 -0.73 -5.94
CA LEU A 395 2.72 -1.06 -7.26
C LEU A 395 1.29 -0.53 -7.44
N VAL A 396 0.46 -0.64 -6.41
CA VAL A 396 -0.90 -0.05 -6.39
C VAL A 396 -0.83 1.46 -6.62
N MET A 397 0.02 2.17 -5.88
CA MET A 397 0.21 3.60 -6.02
C MET A 397 0.77 3.98 -7.40
N ALA A 398 1.69 3.16 -7.95
CA ALA A 398 2.29 3.39 -9.26
C ALA A 398 1.24 3.36 -10.38
N VAL A 399 0.35 2.36 -10.39
CA VAL A 399 -0.70 2.27 -11.43
C VAL A 399 -1.79 3.32 -11.24
N ILE A 400 -2.11 3.72 -10.00
CA ILE A 400 -3.02 4.83 -9.71
C ILE A 400 -2.43 6.15 -10.24
N ALA A 401 -1.18 6.47 -9.92
CA ALA A 401 -0.53 7.68 -10.39
C ALA A 401 -0.44 7.73 -11.93
N ALA A 402 -0.11 6.60 -12.57
CA ALA A 402 -0.04 6.48 -14.02
C ALA A 402 -1.43 6.61 -14.67
N GLY A 403 -2.48 6.02 -14.08
CA GLY A 403 -3.87 6.17 -14.54
C GLY A 403 -4.37 7.61 -14.45
N ILE A 404 -4.08 8.30 -13.35
CA ILE A 404 -4.40 9.73 -13.17
C ILE A 404 -3.67 10.57 -14.23
N HIS A 405 -2.35 10.38 -14.39
CA HIS A 405 -1.57 11.08 -15.40
C HIS A 405 -2.12 10.83 -16.81
N HIS A 406 -2.41 9.57 -17.16
CA HIS A 406 -3.00 9.21 -18.44
C HIS A 406 -4.34 9.93 -18.65
N GLY A 407 -5.23 9.88 -17.68
CA GLY A 407 -6.54 10.53 -17.73
C GLY A 407 -6.46 12.03 -17.96
N MET A 408 -5.59 12.71 -17.21
CA MET A 408 -5.40 14.15 -17.33
C MET A 408 -4.76 14.57 -18.67
N THR A 409 -3.86 13.76 -19.22
CA THR A 409 -3.16 14.08 -20.49
C THR A 409 -3.95 13.70 -21.73
N GLN A 410 -4.82 12.69 -21.63
CA GLN A 410 -5.70 12.23 -22.73
C GLN A 410 -7.14 12.75 -22.59
N GLU A 411 -7.42 13.58 -21.59
CA GLU A 411 -8.76 14.13 -21.29
C GLU A 411 -9.84 13.04 -21.25
N CYS A 412 -9.53 11.92 -20.55
CA CYS A 412 -10.44 10.78 -20.48
C CYS A 412 -11.77 11.15 -19.82
N ASP A 413 -12.89 10.70 -20.41
CA ASP A 413 -14.21 10.87 -19.84
C ASP A 413 -14.52 9.73 -18.86
N PRO A 414 -14.85 9.99 -17.57
CA PRO A 414 -15.22 8.96 -16.61
C PRO A 414 -16.61 8.34 -16.85
N GLY A 415 -17.35 8.83 -17.81
CA GLY A 415 -18.74 8.46 -18.00
C GLY A 415 -19.68 9.03 -16.94
N LYS A 416 -20.85 8.43 -16.80
CA LYS A 416 -21.90 8.92 -15.90
C LYS A 416 -21.56 8.60 -14.44
N MET A 417 -21.64 9.61 -13.58
CA MET A 417 -21.53 9.47 -12.13
C MET A 417 -22.70 8.66 -11.58
N ILE A 418 -22.42 7.70 -10.71
CA ILE A 418 -23.43 6.98 -9.93
C ILE A 418 -23.91 7.93 -8.81
N PRO A 419 -25.22 8.28 -8.77
CA PRO A 419 -25.73 9.17 -7.73
C PRO A 419 -25.71 8.51 -6.34
N GLU A 420 -25.61 9.31 -5.29
CA GLU A 420 -25.75 8.85 -3.90
C GLU A 420 -27.10 8.15 -3.69
N GLY A 421 -27.08 7.01 -3.01
CA GLY A 421 -28.28 6.21 -2.68
C GLY A 421 -28.85 5.39 -3.85
N HIS A 422 -28.20 5.36 -5.01
CA HIS A 422 -28.57 4.44 -6.09
C HIS A 422 -27.84 3.11 -5.92
N GLU A 423 -28.58 2.01 -6.00
CA GLU A 423 -28.01 0.68 -6.08
C GLU A 423 -27.25 0.53 -7.41
N ILE A 424 -26.06 -0.08 -7.34
CA ILE A 424 -25.33 -0.49 -8.54
C ILE A 424 -25.97 -1.81 -8.98
N GLU A 425 -26.48 -1.88 -10.21
CA GLU A 425 -27.02 -3.11 -10.77
C GLU A 425 -25.89 -4.16 -10.80
N ASP A 426 -26.02 -5.19 -10.00
CA ASP A 426 -25.05 -6.30 -9.85
C ASP A 426 -24.81 -7.09 -11.17
N GLU A 427 -25.63 -6.88 -12.19
CA GLU A 427 -25.59 -7.60 -13.46
C GLU A 427 -24.43 -7.15 -14.37
N VAL A 428 -23.85 -5.97 -14.16
CA VAL A 428 -22.77 -5.44 -14.99
C VAL A 428 -21.43 -5.63 -14.29
N VAL A 429 -20.92 -6.84 -14.27
CA VAL A 429 -19.55 -7.13 -13.83
C VAL A 429 -18.61 -6.97 -15.02
N THR A 430 -17.74 -5.97 -15.00
CA THR A 430 -16.78 -5.71 -16.09
C THR A 430 -15.33 -5.99 -15.69
N LEU A 431 -15.00 -5.93 -14.39
CA LEU A 431 -13.65 -6.25 -13.93
C LEU A 431 -13.42 -7.77 -13.90
N PRO A 432 -12.23 -8.25 -14.26
CA PRO A 432 -11.88 -9.66 -14.17
C PRO A 432 -12.12 -10.23 -12.78
N ARG A 433 -12.78 -11.38 -12.69
CA ARG A 433 -13.08 -12.09 -11.44
C ARG A 433 -12.22 -13.33 -11.21
N LEU A 434 -11.30 -13.61 -12.14
CA LEU A 434 -10.34 -14.69 -12.05
C LEU A 434 -8.95 -14.17 -12.38
N TRP A 435 -7.98 -14.62 -11.63
CA TRP A 435 -6.58 -14.24 -11.81
C TRP A 435 -6.07 -14.52 -13.23
N SER A 436 -6.40 -15.70 -13.79
CA SER A 436 -6.01 -16.05 -15.15
C SER A 436 -6.56 -15.09 -16.20
N ILE A 437 -7.84 -14.67 -16.05
CA ILE A 437 -8.46 -13.71 -16.98
C ILE A 437 -7.79 -12.33 -16.88
N ALA A 438 -7.44 -11.90 -15.67
CA ALA A 438 -6.79 -10.63 -15.47
C ALA A 438 -5.36 -10.58 -16.05
N LEU A 439 -4.65 -11.71 -16.08
CA LEU A 439 -3.32 -11.79 -16.70
C LEU A 439 -3.36 -11.72 -18.23
N ASP A 440 -4.49 -12.07 -18.85
CA ASP A 440 -4.67 -12.04 -20.30
C ASP A 440 -5.03 -10.63 -20.83
N LYS A 441 -5.38 -9.69 -19.96
CA LYS A 441 -5.68 -8.28 -20.27
C LYS A 441 -4.43 -7.43 -20.27
#